data_6f2d2cb01b37d5af60e0dd0a1d161295
#
_entry.id   6f2d2cb01b37d5af60e0dd0a1d161295
#
_cell.length_a   1.000
_cell.length_b   1.000
_cell.length_c   1.000
_cell.angle_alpha   90.00
_cell.angle_beta   90.00
_cell.angle_gamma   90.00
#
_symmetry.space_group_name_H-M   'P 1'
#
loop_
_entity.id
_entity.type
_entity.pdbx_description
1 polymer ?
#
loop_
_entity_poly.entity_id
_entity_poly.type
_entity_poly.pdbx_seq_one_letter_code
_entity_poly.pdbx_strand_id
1 'polypeptide(L)'
;MNEKIDNTLNIALNLPEEDLEKSQELSVGIENDIWELIIRYQGDLDELRRLPNVNVRELSNGYAVITTPKNLIDAISNLEQIIFIEKPKRLEYSVLNGKRESCINQVQQDNFFNNGMGLFGEGVIVGIADSGIDYTNSVFRNQDGSTRILRLWDQVTDTVYSESDINQALMLENSYTKVNSRDLTGHGTHVAGIAAGNFADNKNNNLGIATKSKLVIVKMATATENSFPRTTRLMEAIDFIVKTANEYKMPLSLNISFGNTYGSHDGTTLVSSYINSVIDGNRISVQIGTGNEGDGIGHTSGYAFSNEDVELQVSAYQKSISIQLWKDYVDTFAIQIEAPTGERTP
;
A
#
# COMPACT_ATOMS: atom_id res chain seq x y z
N MET A 1 27.69 9.88 0.20
CA MET A 1 26.32 9.33 0.26
C MET A 1 26.04 8.97 1.72
N ASN A 2 24.91 9.34 2.25
CA ASN A 2 24.56 9.01 3.64
C ASN A 2 23.96 7.60 3.68
N GLU A 3 24.57 6.69 4.44
CA GLU A 3 24.16 5.28 4.52
C GLU A 3 22.77 5.08 5.15
N LYS A 4 22.29 6.07 5.90
CA LYS A 4 20.94 6.05 6.48
C LYS A 4 19.84 6.50 5.52
N ILE A 5 20.18 6.89 4.30
CA ILE A 5 19.23 7.42 3.31
C ILE A 5 19.16 6.46 2.12
N ASP A 6 17.93 6.07 1.75
CA ASP A 6 17.63 5.29 0.55
C ASP A 6 18.23 5.89 -0.73
N ASN A 7 18.67 5.04 -1.63
CA ASN A 7 19.30 5.48 -2.89
C ASN A 7 18.40 6.37 -3.74
N THR A 8 17.11 6.07 -3.82
CA THR A 8 16.14 6.88 -4.59
C THR A 8 16.00 8.27 -3.98
N LEU A 9 16.01 8.37 -2.64
CA LEU A 9 16.01 9.63 -1.93
C LEU A 9 17.32 10.39 -2.15
N ASN A 10 18.46 9.71 -2.09
CA ASN A 10 19.76 10.32 -2.38
C ASN A 10 19.82 10.91 -3.80
N ILE A 11 19.28 10.20 -4.80
CA ILE A 11 19.19 10.70 -6.18
C ILE A 11 18.30 11.93 -6.22
N ALA A 12 17.08 11.86 -5.67
CA ALA A 12 16.11 12.95 -5.71
C ALA A 12 16.64 14.22 -5.01
N LEU A 13 17.38 14.09 -3.92
CA LEU A 13 17.98 15.23 -3.20
C LEU A 13 19.03 15.97 -4.02
N ASN A 14 19.73 15.27 -4.91
CA ASN A 14 20.84 15.82 -5.70
C ASN A 14 20.43 16.28 -7.11
N LEU A 15 19.20 16.00 -7.56
CA LEU A 15 18.70 16.46 -8.85
C LEU A 15 18.20 17.90 -8.80
N PRO A 16 18.35 18.65 -9.92
CA PRO A 16 17.64 19.92 -10.12
C PRO A 16 16.12 19.69 -10.10
N GLU A 17 15.36 20.68 -9.63
CA GLU A 17 13.90 20.59 -9.52
C GLU A 17 13.22 20.29 -10.85
N GLU A 18 13.70 20.93 -11.94
CA GLU A 18 13.22 20.68 -13.31
C GLU A 18 13.37 19.21 -13.76
N ASP A 19 14.41 18.52 -13.31
CA ASP A 19 14.65 17.12 -13.66
C ASP A 19 13.88 16.18 -12.72
N LEU A 20 13.69 16.59 -11.48
CA LEU A 20 12.89 15.87 -10.50
C LEU A 20 11.42 15.78 -10.96
N GLU A 21 10.84 16.88 -11.47
CA GLU A 21 9.47 16.93 -11.98
C GLU A 21 9.25 16.09 -13.25
N LYS A 22 10.29 15.85 -14.05
CA LYS A 22 10.22 14.99 -15.23
C LYS A 22 10.08 13.50 -14.88
N SER A 23 10.52 13.09 -13.69
CA SER A 23 10.44 11.72 -13.23
C SER A 23 9.22 11.51 -12.35
N GLN A 24 8.23 10.75 -12.84
CA GLN A 24 7.04 10.39 -12.08
C GLN A 24 7.35 9.64 -10.79
N GLU A 25 8.48 8.95 -10.71
CA GLU A 25 8.92 8.20 -9.54
C GLU A 25 9.66 9.09 -8.54
N LEU A 26 10.60 9.89 -9.03
CA LEU A 26 11.43 10.72 -8.15
C LEU A 26 10.65 11.87 -7.53
N SER A 27 9.55 12.33 -8.15
CA SER A 27 8.67 13.36 -7.61
C SER A 27 7.64 12.85 -6.57
N VAL A 28 7.45 11.53 -6.43
CA VAL A 28 6.51 10.97 -5.44
C VAL A 28 6.85 11.44 -4.02
N GLY A 29 5.88 11.95 -3.28
CA GLY A 29 6.06 12.41 -1.91
C GLY A 29 6.65 13.81 -1.79
N ILE A 30 6.73 14.57 -2.89
CA ILE A 30 7.25 15.94 -2.90
C ILE A 30 6.13 16.88 -3.35
N GLU A 31 5.78 17.85 -2.50
CA GLU A 31 4.74 18.85 -2.78
C GLU A 31 5.18 20.19 -2.19
N ASN A 32 5.31 21.22 -3.03
CA ASN A 32 5.68 22.58 -2.59
C ASN A 32 6.91 22.61 -1.65
N ASP A 33 7.99 21.92 -2.01
CA ASP A 33 9.23 21.75 -1.24
C ASP A 33 9.08 21.00 0.10
N ILE A 34 7.90 20.41 0.35
CA ILE A 34 7.68 19.51 1.48
C ILE A 34 7.82 18.06 1.01
N TRP A 35 8.62 17.30 1.73
CA TRP A 35 8.97 15.92 1.44
C TRP A 35 8.29 14.99 2.45
N GLU A 36 7.49 14.06 1.96
CA GLU A 36 6.92 12.97 2.74
C GLU A 36 7.88 11.79 2.70
N LEU A 37 8.26 11.27 3.87
CA LEU A 37 9.28 10.24 4.02
C LEU A 37 8.81 9.17 5.01
N ILE A 38 9.32 7.96 4.82
CA ILE A 38 9.20 6.86 5.78
C ILE A 38 10.48 6.82 6.60
N ILE A 39 10.38 6.76 7.92
CA ILE A 39 11.53 6.57 8.78
C ILE A 39 11.40 5.29 9.60
N ARG A 40 12.52 4.63 9.82
CA ARG A 40 12.71 3.64 10.86
C ARG A 40 13.53 4.27 11.97
N TYR A 41 13.09 4.12 13.21
CA TYR A 41 13.74 4.74 14.36
C TYR A 41 13.79 3.81 15.58
N GLN A 42 14.63 4.16 16.56
CA GLN A 42 14.71 3.52 17.86
C GLN A 42 14.73 4.59 18.97
N GLY A 43 14.00 4.39 20.05
CA GLY A 43 13.85 5.37 21.12
C GLY A 43 12.68 6.31 20.90
N ASP A 44 12.80 7.58 21.31
CA ASP A 44 11.77 8.60 21.15
C ASP A 44 12.04 9.53 19.93
N LEU A 45 11.03 10.25 19.52
CA LEU A 45 11.10 11.21 18.40
C LEU A 45 10.96 12.67 18.86
N ASP A 46 11.19 12.95 20.14
CA ASP A 46 10.99 14.29 20.71
C ASP A 46 11.90 15.33 20.06
N GLU A 47 13.15 14.97 19.76
CA GLU A 47 14.10 15.83 19.07
C GLU A 47 13.62 16.15 17.64
N LEU A 48 13.13 15.14 16.92
CA LEU A 48 12.59 15.30 15.58
C LEU A 48 11.36 16.23 15.56
N ARG A 49 10.47 16.10 16.55
CA ARG A 49 9.26 16.95 16.68
C ARG A 49 9.56 18.42 17.00
N ARG A 50 10.74 18.71 17.54
CA ARG A 50 11.17 20.11 17.81
C ARG A 50 11.70 20.82 16.59
N LEU A 51 11.98 20.10 15.51
CA LEU A 51 12.42 20.73 14.26
C LEU A 51 11.28 21.53 13.62
N PRO A 52 11.55 22.74 13.08
CA PRO A 52 10.53 23.57 12.47
C PRO A 52 9.97 22.91 11.19
N ASN A 53 8.65 22.99 11.01
CA ASN A 53 7.96 22.46 9.83
C ASN A 53 8.14 20.95 9.61
N VAL A 54 8.43 20.18 10.66
CA VAL A 54 8.45 18.72 10.64
C VAL A 54 7.19 18.21 11.32
N ASN A 55 6.39 17.45 10.59
CA ASN A 55 5.28 16.70 11.18
C ASN A 55 5.66 15.23 11.28
N VAL A 56 5.24 14.58 12.35
CA VAL A 56 5.56 13.18 12.62
C VAL A 56 4.29 12.41 12.92
N ARG A 57 4.01 11.37 12.12
CA ARG A 57 2.97 10.38 12.38
C ARG A 57 3.63 9.06 12.71
N GLU A 58 3.63 8.71 13.98
CA GLU A 58 4.18 7.43 14.45
C GLU A 58 3.29 6.26 14.03
N LEU A 59 3.95 5.20 13.59
CA LEU A 59 3.37 3.89 13.31
C LEU A 59 3.87 2.88 14.34
N SER A 60 3.37 1.65 14.29
CA SER A 60 3.82 0.58 15.17
C SER A 60 5.28 0.16 14.86
N ASN A 61 5.93 -0.48 15.83
CA ASN A 61 7.21 -1.19 15.67
C ASN A 61 8.42 -0.32 15.26
N GLY A 62 8.46 0.95 15.68
CA GLY A 62 9.60 1.85 15.41
C GLY A 62 9.62 2.40 13.98
N TYR A 63 8.46 2.56 13.36
CA TYR A 63 8.28 3.24 12.08
C TYR A 63 7.49 4.54 12.27
N ALA A 64 7.74 5.53 11.41
CA ALA A 64 6.92 6.72 11.31
C ALA A 64 6.90 7.25 9.88
N VAL A 65 5.84 7.96 9.54
CA VAL A 65 5.77 8.83 8.36
C VAL A 65 6.05 10.25 8.82
N ILE A 66 6.92 10.94 8.11
CA ILE A 66 7.24 12.35 8.38
C ILE A 66 7.01 13.20 7.15
N THR A 67 6.63 14.45 7.37
CA THR A 67 6.71 15.49 6.34
C THR A 67 7.69 16.56 6.79
N THR A 68 8.61 16.97 5.92
CA THR A 68 9.71 17.87 6.23
C THR A 68 10.15 18.68 5.02
N PRO A 69 10.65 19.92 5.19
CA PRO A 69 11.35 20.63 4.13
C PRO A 69 12.63 19.90 3.70
N LYS A 70 12.98 20.01 2.42
CA LYS A 70 14.18 19.40 1.84
C LYS A 70 15.45 19.64 2.65
N ASN A 71 15.67 20.87 3.08
CA ASN A 71 16.88 21.31 3.77
C ASN A 71 17.09 20.68 5.17
N LEU A 72 16.07 20.04 5.75
CA LEU A 72 16.19 19.37 7.05
C LEU A 72 16.46 17.88 6.94
N ILE A 73 16.36 17.27 5.76
CA ILE A 73 16.47 15.81 5.58
C ILE A 73 17.85 15.32 6.03
N ASP A 74 18.92 16.05 5.69
CA ASP A 74 20.27 15.68 6.11
C ASP A 74 20.43 15.77 7.64
N ALA A 75 19.92 16.84 8.26
CA ALA A 75 19.95 16.98 9.72
C ALA A 75 19.15 15.86 10.41
N ILE A 76 17.99 15.49 9.88
CA ILE A 76 17.17 14.39 10.38
C ILE A 76 17.92 13.06 10.29
N SER A 77 18.62 12.80 9.20
CA SER A 77 19.36 11.55 9.01
C SER A 77 20.53 11.41 10.01
N ASN A 78 21.06 12.53 10.51
CA ASN A 78 22.15 12.54 11.49
C ASN A 78 21.69 12.35 12.94
N LEU A 79 20.39 12.37 13.24
CA LEU A 79 19.87 12.06 14.57
C LEU A 79 20.19 10.61 14.95
N GLU A 80 20.60 10.37 16.20
CA GLU A 80 20.99 9.04 16.67
C GLU A 80 19.85 8.03 16.60
N GLN A 81 18.63 8.47 16.93
CA GLN A 81 17.43 7.65 16.92
C GLN A 81 16.97 7.24 15.54
N ILE A 82 17.41 7.91 14.48
CA ILE A 82 17.04 7.56 13.09
C ILE A 82 17.94 6.45 12.59
N ILE A 83 17.33 5.33 12.22
CA ILE A 83 18.03 4.15 11.68
C ILE A 83 18.10 4.25 10.15
N PHE A 84 16.97 4.58 9.50
CA PHE A 84 16.88 4.64 8.03
C PHE A 84 15.76 5.55 7.58
N ILE A 85 15.94 6.19 6.42
CA ILE A 85 14.98 7.08 5.78
C ILE A 85 14.76 6.62 4.35
N GLU A 86 13.51 6.38 3.98
CA GLU A 86 13.10 5.95 2.64
C GLU A 86 12.09 6.93 2.06
N LYS A 87 12.21 7.18 0.75
CA LYS A 87 11.23 7.95 -0.02
C LYS A 87 10.01 7.08 -0.30
N PRO A 88 8.77 7.62 -0.21
CA PRO A 88 7.57 6.87 -0.59
C PRO A 88 7.61 6.50 -2.07
N LYS A 89 7.01 5.36 -2.40
CA LYS A 89 6.89 4.84 -3.76
C LYS A 89 5.44 4.94 -4.23
N ARG A 90 5.25 5.08 -5.52
CA ARG A 90 3.94 5.05 -6.16
C ARG A 90 3.37 3.63 -6.08
N LEU A 91 2.05 3.52 -5.87
CA LEU A 91 1.31 2.25 -5.90
C LEU A 91 0.34 2.24 -7.08
N GLU A 92 0.16 1.08 -7.69
CA GLU A 92 -0.74 0.87 -8.83
C GLU A 92 -1.82 -0.17 -8.50
N TYR A 93 -2.97 -0.10 -9.18
CA TYR A 93 -4.12 -1.00 -8.93
C TYR A 93 -3.94 -2.35 -9.62
N SER A 94 -4.27 -3.45 -8.93
CA SER A 94 -4.28 -4.81 -9.49
C SER A 94 -5.62 -5.50 -9.27
N VAL A 95 -6.16 -6.20 -10.27
CA VAL A 95 -7.43 -6.94 -10.24
C VAL A 95 -7.21 -8.40 -10.57
N LEU A 96 -7.75 -9.33 -9.79
CA LEU A 96 -7.57 -10.76 -9.96
C LEU A 96 -8.88 -11.52 -10.18
N ASN A 97 -8.85 -12.51 -11.07
CA ASN A 97 -9.85 -13.55 -11.27
C ASN A 97 -9.37 -14.86 -10.63
N GLY A 98 -10.16 -15.51 -9.79
CA GLY A 98 -9.65 -16.80 -9.32
C GLY A 98 -10.33 -17.58 -8.21
N LYS A 99 -11.61 -17.33 -7.87
CA LYS A 99 -12.29 -18.14 -6.83
C LYS A 99 -12.23 -19.65 -7.10
N ARG A 100 -12.34 -20.05 -8.38
CA ARG A 100 -12.30 -21.46 -8.79
C ARG A 100 -10.88 -22.02 -8.75
N GLU A 101 -9.93 -21.26 -9.27
CA GLU A 101 -8.53 -21.68 -9.38
C GLU A 101 -7.83 -21.77 -8.01
N SER A 102 -8.32 -21.03 -7.01
CA SER A 102 -7.81 -21.07 -5.64
C SER A 102 -8.49 -22.11 -4.74
N CYS A 103 -9.28 -23.02 -5.29
CA CYS A 103 -9.97 -24.11 -4.56
C CYS A 103 -10.91 -23.64 -3.44
N ILE A 104 -11.36 -22.40 -3.46
CA ILE A 104 -12.23 -21.82 -2.42
C ILE A 104 -13.57 -22.56 -2.33
N ASN A 105 -14.09 -23.05 -3.45
CA ASN A 105 -15.35 -23.80 -3.45
C ASN A 105 -15.29 -25.05 -2.58
N GLN A 106 -14.13 -25.70 -2.47
CA GLN A 106 -13.95 -26.88 -1.61
C GLN A 106 -13.96 -26.52 -0.13
N VAL A 107 -13.37 -25.37 0.24
CA VAL A 107 -13.32 -24.88 1.63
C VAL A 107 -14.71 -24.42 2.11
N GLN A 108 -15.57 -23.98 1.17
CA GLN A 108 -16.93 -23.55 1.44
C GLN A 108 -17.97 -24.67 1.40
N GLN A 109 -17.58 -25.87 0.98
CA GLN A 109 -18.47 -27.05 1.01
C GLN A 109 -18.56 -27.67 2.40
N ASP A 110 -19.77 -28.12 2.75
CA ASP A 110 -20.19 -28.51 4.11
C ASP A 110 -19.52 -29.77 4.68
N ASN A 111 -18.51 -30.39 4.05
CA ASN A 111 -18.15 -31.76 4.40
C ASN A 111 -16.80 -31.96 5.11
N PHE A 112 -15.94 -30.96 5.28
CA PHE A 112 -14.59 -31.18 5.78
C PHE A 112 -14.18 -30.37 7.02
N PHE A 113 -14.76 -29.20 7.25
CA PHE A 113 -14.34 -28.30 8.31
C PHE A 113 -15.53 -27.87 9.19
N ASN A 114 -15.27 -27.61 10.46
CA ASN A 114 -16.24 -27.01 11.39
C ASN A 114 -17.58 -27.78 11.52
N ASN A 115 -17.53 -29.10 11.78
CA ASN A 115 -18.71 -29.96 11.98
C ASN A 115 -19.69 -29.96 10.78
N GLY A 116 -19.20 -29.89 9.56
CA GLY A 116 -20.04 -29.89 8.36
C GLY A 116 -20.51 -28.52 7.90
N MET A 117 -20.01 -27.43 8.49
CA MET A 117 -20.25 -26.07 8.02
C MET A 117 -19.00 -25.55 7.30
N GLY A 118 -19.15 -25.09 6.08
CA GLY A 118 -18.06 -24.48 5.31
C GLY A 118 -17.48 -23.23 5.98
N LEU A 119 -16.27 -22.83 5.61
CA LEU A 119 -15.60 -21.66 6.16
C LEU A 119 -15.97 -20.39 5.35
N PHE A 120 -16.57 -19.40 6.01
CA PHE A 120 -17.04 -18.18 5.41
C PHE A 120 -16.47 -16.91 6.07
N GLY A 121 -15.40 -17.04 6.86
CA GLY A 121 -14.73 -15.93 7.53
C GLY A 121 -15.45 -15.40 8.78
N GLU A 122 -16.32 -16.19 9.41
CA GLU A 122 -16.97 -15.81 10.68
C GLU A 122 -15.93 -15.63 11.79
N GLY A 123 -15.99 -14.51 12.53
CA GLY A 123 -15.04 -14.19 13.60
C GLY A 123 -13.68 -13.65 13.08
N VAL A 124 -13.57 -13.34 11.80
CA VAL A 124 -12.36 -12.77 11.17
C VAL A 124 -12.67 -11.38 10.61
N ILE A 125 -11.70 -10.50 10.68
CA ILE A 125 -11.73 -9.21 9.95
C ILE A 125 -11.05 -9.39 8.60
N VAL A 126 -11.71 -8.92 7.53
CA VAL A 126 -11.07 -8.63 6.24
C VAL A 126 -10.75 -7.15 6.22
N GLY A 127 -9.46 -6.83 6.19
CA GLY A 127 -8.94 -5.47 6.05
C GLY A 127 -8.69 -5.16 4.58
N ILE A 128 -9.09 -3.98 4.13
CA ILE A 128 -8.90 -3.54 2.74
C ILE A 128 -8.39 -2.10 2.74
N ALA A 129 -7.20 -1.90 2.17
CA ALA A 129 -6.65 -0.59 1.86
C ALA A 129 -6.73 -0.38 0.35
N ASP A 130 -7.65 0.49 -0.11
CA ASP A 130 -7.97 0.65 -1.53
C ASP A 130 -8.55 2.04 -1.84
N SER A 131 -9.17 2.22 -3.00
CA SER A 131 -9.82 3.48 -3.41
C SER A 131 -11.05 3.88 -2.57
N GLY A 132 -11.47 3.03 -1.65
CA GLY A 132 -12.64 3.21 -0.81
C GLY A 132 -13.60 2.04 -0.89
N ILE A 133 -14.85 2.28 -0.51
CA ILE A 133 -15.95 1.32 -0.61
C ILE A 133 -17.27 2.06 -0.81
N ASP A 134 -18.15 1.54 -1.63
CA ASP A 134 -19.56 1.88 -1.58
C ASP A 134 -20.23 1.15 -0.40
N TYR A 135 -20.15 1.75 0.77
CA TYR A 135 -20.70 1.19 2.00
C TYR A 135 -22.24 1.08 1.97
N THR A 136 -22.89 1.75 1.01
CA THR A 136 -24.35 1.69 0.86
C THR A 136 -24.80 0.42 0.14
N ASN A 137 -23.89 -0.29 -0.49
CA ASN A 137 -24.19 -1.54 -1.20
C ASN A 137 -24.61 -2.64 -0.21
N SER A 138 -25.72 -3.33 -0.53
CA SER A 138 -26.30 -4.38 0.30
C SER A 138 -25.38 -5.57 0.54
N VAL A 139 -24.41 -5.82 -0.35
CA VAL A 139 -23.45 -6.94 -0.24
C VAL A 139 -22.50 -6.81 0.96
N PHE A 140 -22.42 -5.64 1.58
CA PHE A 140 -21.62 -5.38 2.76
C PHE A 140 -22.44 -5.30 4.06
N ARG A 141 -23.72 -5.74 4.03
CA ARG A 141 -24.62 -5.70 5.18
C ARG A 141 -24.89 -7.08 5.74
N ASN A 142 -25.31 -7.10 6.99
CA ASN A 142 -25.93 -8.26 7.61
C ASN A 142 -27.37 -8.44 7.10
N GLN A 143 -28.00 -9.58 7.43
CA GLN A 143 -29.39 -9.86 7.04
C GLN A 143 -30.41 -8.88 7.65
N ASP A 144 -30.09 -8.29 8.82
CA ASP A 144 -30.90 -7.27 9.46
C ASP A 144 -30.73 -5.86 8.86
N GLY A 145 -29.93 -5.73 7.80
CA GLY A 145 -29.63 -4.49 7.12
C GLY A 145 -28.51 -3.66 7.73
N SER A 146 -27.99 -4.04 8.91
CA SER A 146 -26.85 -3.37 9.52
C SER A 146 -25.55 -3.62 8.75
N THR A 147 -24.57 -2.69 8.86
CA THR A 147 -23.28 -2.85 8.18
C THR A 147 -22.42 -3.95 8.80
N ARG A 148 -21.56 -4.56 7.98
CA ARG A 148 -20.45 -5.43 8.43
C ARG A 148 -19.14 -4.67 8.60
N ILE A 149 -19.11 -3.38 8.24
CA ILE A 149 -17.93 -2.53 8.32
C ILE A 149 -17.80 -2.00 9.76
N LEU A 150 -16.75 -2.40 10.47
CA LEU A 150 -16.45 -1.96 11.83
C LEU A 150 -15.88 -0.54 11.88
N ARG A 151 -15.00 -0.23 10.91
CA ARG A 151 -14.35 1.07 10.75
C ARG A 151 -14.14 1.35 9.26
N LEU A 152 -14.36 2.59 8.87
CA LEU A 152 -14.00 3.15 7.56
C LEU A 152 -13.17 4.41 7.79
N TRP A 153 -11.90 4.38 7.43
CA TRP A 153 -11.06 5.57 7.43
C TRP A 153 -10.91 6.13 6.01
N ASP A 154 -11.35 7.35 5.83
CA ASP A 154 -11.12 8.11 4.61
C ASP A 154 -9.88 8.98 4.79
N GLN A 155 -8.75 8.59 4.21
CA GLN A 155 -7.49 9.33 4.30
C GLN A 155 -7.51 10.67 3.53
N VAL A 156 -8.46 10.87 2.60
CA VAL A 156 -8.58 12.13 1.87
C VAL A 156 -9.07 13.24 2.80
N THR A 157 -10.05 12.91 3.66
CA THR A 157 -10.63 13.84 4.63
C THR A 157 -10.07 13.65 6.04
N ASP A 158 -9.17 12.68 6.22
CA ASP A 158 -8.64 12.19 7.50
C ASP A 158 -9.75 11.92 8.54
N THR A 159 -10.85 11.31 8.08
CA THR A 159 -12.03 11.05 8.91
C THR A 159 -12.24 9.54 9.09
N VAL A 160 -12.42 9.13 10.35
CA VAL A 160 -12.75 7.74 10.70
C VAL A 160 -14.23 7.65 11.04
N TYR A 161 -14.93 6.75 10.35
CA TYR A 161 -16.33 6.44 10.60
C TYR A 161 -16.44 5.09 11.31
N SER A 162 -17.23 5.04 12.37
CA SER A 162 -17.53 3.82 13.13
C SER A 162 -18.67 3.01 12.48
N GLU A 163 -18.84 1.75 12.92
CA GLU A 163 -20.01 0.91 12.59
C GLU A 163 -21.33 1.65 12.90
N SER A 164 -21.38 2.38 14.03
CA SER A 164 -22.55 3.16 14.41
C SER A 164 -22.84 4.31 13.43
N ASP A 165 -21.81 5.04 12.99
CA ASP A 165 -21.96 6.14 12.04
C ASP A 165 -22.50 5.63 10.71
N ILE A 166 -21.95 4.51 10.22
CA ILE A 166 -22.39 3.89 8.99
C ILE A 166 -23.84 3.40 9.11
N ASN A 167 -24.20 2.73 10.21
CA ASN A 167 -25.57 2.27 10.42
C ASN A 167 -26.56 3.43 10.47
N GLN A 168 -26.21 4.54 11.14
CA GLN A 168 -27.04 5.74 11.13
C GLN A 168 -27.15 6.36 9.73
N ALA A 169 -26.05 6.39 8.96
CA ALA A 169 -26.07 6.88 7.59
C ALA A 169 -27.01 6.04 6.70
N LEU A 170 -26.99 4.71 6.87
CA LEU A 170 -27.82 3.80 6.08
C LEU A 170 -29.34 3.96 6.33
N MET A 171 -29.74 4.64 7.40
CA MET A 171 -31.14 4.98 7.70
C MET A 171 -31.60 6.27 7.02
N LEU A 172 -30.68 7.05 6.45
CA LEU A 172 -30.99 8.32 5.81
C LEU A 172 -31.32 8.12 4.32
N GLU A 173 -32.17 8.94 3.76
CA GLU A 173 -32.45 8.98 2.34
C GLU A 173 -31.18 9.20 1.50
N ASN A 174 -30.31 10.09 1.97
CA ASN A 174 -28.96 10.28 1.42
C ASN A 174 -27.91 9.95 2.49
N SER A 175 -27.41 8.71 2.48
CA SER A 175 -26.42 8.21 3.42
C SER A 175 -25.14 9.05 3.45
N TYR A 176 -24.76 9.63 2.31
CA TYR A 176 -23.51 10.42 2.17
C TYR A 176 -23.54 11.78 2.86
N THR A 177 -24.69 12.24 3.33
CA THR A 177 -24.78 13.45 4.17
C THR A 177 -24.14 13.25 5.55
N LYS A 178 -24.07 12.00 6.04
CA LYS A 178 -23.47 11.65 7.32
C LYS A 178 -22.09 11.01 7.18
N VAL A 179 -21.95 10.03 6.30
CA VAL A 179 -20.69 9.36 5.98
C VAL A 179 -20.29 9.75 4.57
N ASN A 180 -19.56 10.86 4.44
CA ASN A 180 -19.15 11.42 3.15
C ASN A 180 -17.84 10.78 2.64
N SER A 181 -17.83 9.47 2.53
CA SER A 181 -16.74 8.71 1.92
C SER A 181 -17.29 7.91 0.74
N ARG A 182 -16.73 8.12 -0.44
CA ARG A 182 -17.18 7.50 -1.69
C ARG A 182 -16.01 6.81 -2.38
N ASP A 183 -16.26 5.65 -2.93
CA ASP A 183 -15.35 5.02 -3.88
C ASP A 183 -15.68 5.56 -5.29
N LEU A 184 -14.84 6.48 -5.78
CA LEU A 184 -15.07 7.14 -7.08
C LEU A 184 -14.62 6.27 -8.25
N THR A 185 -13.69 5.34 -8.04
CA THR A 185 -13.17 4.45 -9.09
C THR A 185 -13.93 3.12 -9.15
N GLY A 186 -14.56 2.72 -8.05
CA GLY A 186 -15.21 1.43 -7.90
C GLY A 186 -14.26 0.25 -7.65
N HIS A 187 -12.94 0.48 -7.69
CA HIS A 187 -11.95 -0.60 -7.55
C HIS A 187 -12.01 -1.23 -6.16
N GLY A 188 -11.94 -0.44 -5.10
CA GLY A 188 -12.01 -0.94 -3.72
C GLY A 188 -13.33 -1.62 -3.40
N THR A 189 -14.43 -1.11 -3.93
CA THR A 189 -15.77 -1.75 -3.82
C THR A 189 -15.77 -3.12 -4.49
N HIS A 190 -15.18 -3.24 -5.68
CA HIS A 190 -15.07 -4.50 -6.41
C HIS A 190 -14.18 -5.50 -5.66
N VAL A 191 -13.01 -5.07 -5.21
CA VAL A 191 -12.09 -5.88 -4.39
C VAL A 191 -12.76 -6.37 -3.11
N ALA A 192 -13.45 -5.47 -2.39
CA ALA A 192 -14.21 -5.81 -1.19
C ALA A 192 -15.34 -6.82 -1.48
N GLY A 193 -16.02 -6.66 -2.61
CA GLY A 193 -17.07 -7.58 -3.07
C GLY A 193 -16.54 -8.99 -3.32
N ILE A 194 -15.40 -9.12 -4.00
CA ILE A 194 -14.73 -10.42 -4.23
C ILE A 194 -14.26 -11.02 -2.91
N ALA A 195 -13.61 -10.23 -2.06
CA ALA A 195 -13.07 -10.72 -0.80
C ALA A 195 -14.16 -11.15 0.21
N ALA A 196 -15.24 -10.36 0.33
CA ALA A 196 -16.16 -10.51 1.45
C ALA A 196 -17.63 -10.16 1.15
N GLY A 197 -17.99 -9.88 -0.12
CA GLY A 197 -19.37 -9.57 -0.46
C GLY A 197 -20.31 -10.73 -0.18
N ASN A 198 -21.46 -10.44 0.43
CA ASN A 198 -22.56 -11.39 0.52
C ASN A 198 -23.77 -10.83 -0.23
N PHE A 199 -24.59 -11.72 -0.79
CA PHE A 199 -25.87 -11.30 -1.37
C PHE A 199 -26.97 -11.62 -0.38
N ALA A 200 -27.55 -10.57 0.20
CA ALA A 200 -28.62 -10.70 1.18
C ALA A 200 -29.91 -11.32 0.58
N ASP A 201 -30.03 -11.36 -0.75
CA ASP A 201 -31.23 -11.83 -1.44
C ASP A 201 -31.25 -13.33 -1.76
N ASN A 202 -30.23 -14.09 -1.38
CA ASN A 202 -30.09 -15.54 -1.57
C ASN A 202 -30.32 -16.04 -3.04
N LYS A 203 -30.37 -15.13 -4.02
CA LYS A 203 -30.72 -15.48 -5.41
C LYS A 203 -29.53 -15.61 -6.34
N ASN A 204 -28.37 -15.12 -5.95
CA ASN A 204 -27.16 -15.15 -6.78
C ASN A 204 -26.03 -15.94 -6.14
N ASN A 205 -25.53 -16.92 -6.86
CA ASN A 205 -24.34 -17.72 -6.48
C ASN A 205 -23.02 -16.96 -6.59
N ASN A 206 -23.03 -15.66 -6.86
CA ASN A 206 -21.84 -14.82 -7.00
C ASN A 206 -21.41 -14.23 -5.65
N LEU A 207 -21.32 -15.05 -4.63
CA LEU A 207 -20.81 -14.67 -3.34
C LEU A 207 -19.29 -14.43 -3.38
N GLY A 208 -18.82 -13.47 -2.60
CA GLY A 208 -17.42 -13.31 -2.27
C GLY A 208 -16.87 -14.51 -1.49
N ILE A 209 -15.66 -14.40 -1.02
CA ILE A 209 -14.97 -15.50 -0.30
C ILE A 209 -15.39 -15.51 1.17
N ALA A 210 -15.13 -14.45 1.91
CA ALA A 210 -15.37 -14.37 3.37
C ALA A 210 -16.71 -13.67 3.67
N THR A 211 -17.82 -14.28 3.24
CA THR A 211 -19.16 -13.64 3.25
C THR A 211 -19.70 -13.34 4.65
N LYS A 212 -19.14 -13.94 5.71
CA LYS A 212 -19.53 -13.70 7.11
C LYS A 212 -18.48 -12.91 7.90
N SER A 213 -17.39 -12.47 7.26
CA SER A 213 -16.37 -11.66 7.94
C SER A 213 -16.89 -10.28 8.30
N LYS A 214 -16.23 -9.65 9.28
CA LYS A 214 -16.30 -8.21 9.49
C LYS A 214 -15.31 -7.50 8.56
N LEU A 215 -15.50 -6.21 8.33
CA LEU A 215 -14.69 -5.41 7.42
C LEU A 215 -14.05 -4.23 8.15
N VAL A 216 -12.81 -3.93 7.81
CA VAL A 216 -12.15 -2.66 8.15
C VAL A 216 -11.58 -2.10 6.85
N ILE A 217 -12.01 -0.91 6.49
CA ILE A 217 -11.74 -0.30 5.20
C ILE A 217 -10.91 0.96 5.39
N VAL A 218 -9.89 1.13 4.57
CA VAL A 218 -9.20 2.41 4.42
C VAL A 218 -9.32 2.85 2.97
N LYS A 219 -9.95 4.01 2.77
CA LYS A 219 -9.89 4.73 1.52
C LYS A 219 -8.58 5.51 1.48
N MET A 220 -7.68 5.07 0.63
CA MET A 220 -6.35 5.66 0.53
C MET A 220 -6.37 7.02 -0.14
N ALA A 221 -5.64 7.97 0.44
CA ALA A 221 -5.46 9.29 -0.17
C ALA A 221 -4.51 9.23 -1.36
N THR A 222 -4.83 9.97 -2.39
CA THR A 222 -3.97 10.27 -3.53
C THR A 222 -3.53 11.73 -3.46
N ALA A 223 -2.38 12.07 -4.01
CA ALA A 223 -1.87 13.45 -4.00
C ALA A 223 -2.75 14.39 -4.83
N THR A 224 -3.29 13.89 -5.94
CA THR A 224 -4.23 14.59 -6.82
C THR A 224 -5.30 13.61 -7.31
N GLU A 225 -6.40 14.09 -7.89
CA GLU A 225 -7.49 13.23 -8.41
C GLU A 225 -7.03 12.17 -9.43
N ASN A 226 -5.93 12.44 -10.14
CA ASN A 226 -5.37 11.56 -11.18
C ASN A 226 -4.05 10.89 -10.73
N SER A 227 -3.70 10.92 -9.45
CA SER A 227 -2.50 10.30 -8.92
C SER A 227 -2.79 8.97 -8.21
N PHE A 228 -1.72 8.25 -7.90
CA PHE A 228 -1.80 6.97 -7.18
C PHE A 228 -1.45 7.15 -5.71
N PRO A 229 -1.98 6.29 -4.81
CA PRO A 229 -1.55 6.28 -3.42
C PRO A 229 -0.04 6.08 -3.28
N ARG A 230 0.51 6.57 -2.18
CA ARG A 230 1.92 6.42 -1.83
C ARG A 230 2.11 5.28 -0.83
N THR A 231 3.32 4.73 -0.78
CA THR A 231 3.66 3.70 0.22
C THR A 231 3.53 4.19 1.66
N THR A 232 3.71 5.49 1.91
CA THR A 232 3.42 6.13 3.22
C THR A 232 1.96 5.95 3.62
N ARG A 233 1.03 6.25 2.71
CA ARG A 233 -0.41 6.07 2.93
C ARG A 233 -0.79 4.61 3.13
N LEU A 234 -0.10 3.70 2.43
CA LEU A 234 -0.28 2.27 2.63
C LEU A 234 0.17 1.84 4.03
N MET A 235 1.35 2.28 4.49
CA MET A 235 1.83 1.94 5.83
C MET A 235 0.89 2.46 6.92
N GLU A 236 0.39 3.68 6.80
CA GLU A 236 -0.62 4.25 7.71
C GLU A 236 -1.92 3.43 7.68
N ALA A 237 -2.37 3.01 6.49
CA ALA A 237 -3.57 2.18 6.33
C ALA A 237 -3.40 0.81 6.99
N ILE A 238 -2.26 0.15 6.79
CA ILE A 238 -1.93 -1.12 7.43
C ILE A 238 -1.95 -0.97 8.95
N ASP A 239 -1.27 0.06 9.48
CA ASP A 239 -1.21 0.32 10.92
C ASP A 239 -2.60 0.52 11.53
N PHE A 240 -3.45 1.31 10.88
CA PHE A 240 -4.83 1.53 11.30
C PHE A 240 -5.65 0.24 11.32
N ILE A 241 -5.57 -0.57 10.26
CA ILE A 241 -6.32 -1.84 10.15
C ILE A 241 -5.84 -2.82 11.22
N VAL A 242 -4.53 -2.96 11.42
CA VAL A 242 -3.92 -3.85 12.43
C VAL A 242 -4.32 -3.42 13.84
N LYS A 243 -4.24 -2.13 14.16
CA LYS A 243 -4.67 -1.59 15.46
C LYS A 243 -6.15 -1.84 15.71
N THR A 244 -6.98 -1.65 14.68
CA THR A 244 -8.42 -1.95 14.77
C THR A 244 -8.66 -3.44 15.03
N ALA A 245 -8.00 -4.33 14.32
CA ALA A 245 -8.13 -5.77 14.53
C ALA A 245 -7.73 -6.19 15.96
N ASN A 246 -6.66 -5.60 16.48
CA ASN A 246 -6.20 -5.83 17.84
C ASN A 246 -7.20 -5.29 18.89
N GLU A 247 -7.79 -4.12 18.66
CA GLU A 247 -8.86 -3.55 19.51
C GLU A 247 -10.06 -4.51 19.62
N TYR A 248 -10.49 -5.07 18.49
CA TYR A 248 -11.59 -6.04 18.44
C TYR A 248 -11.17 -7.46 18.84
N LYS A 249 -9.85 -7.71 19.06
CA LYS A 249 -9.27 -9.03 19.39
C LYS A 249 -9.61 -10.12 18.37
N MET A 250 -9.74 -9.74 17.11
CA MET A 250 -10.08 -10.63 15.99
C MET A 250 -8.85 -10.88 15.10
N PRO A 251 -8.71 -12.09 14.55
CA PRO A 251 -7.73 -12.35 13.49
C PRO A 251 -8.04 -11.49 12.25
N LEU A 252 -6.98 -11.13 11.51
CA LEU A 252 -7.04 -10.25 10.36
C LEU A 252 -6.53 -10.95 9.10
N SER A 253 -7.31 -10.84 8.03
CA SER A 253 -6.88 -11.08 6.65
C SER A 253 -6.83 -9.73 5.94
N LEU A 254 -5.62 -9.23 5.68
CA LEU A 254 -5.40 -7.91 5.05
C LEU A 254 -5.15 -8.07 3.56
N ASN A 255 -5.98 -7.44 2.73
CA ASN A 255 -5.81 -7.39 1.30
C ASN A 255 -5.21 -6.06 0.85
N ILE A 256 -4.16 -6.14 0.05
CA ILE A 256 -3.48 -5.03 -0.60
C ILE A 256 -3.50 -5.28 -2.11
N SER A 257 -4.37 -4.57 -2.82
CA SER A 257 -4.51 -4.69 -4.28
C SER A 257 -3.80 -3.56 -5.01
N PHE A 258 -2.66 -3.15 -4.48
CA PHE A 258 -1.75 -2.16 -5.03
C PHE A 258 -0.34 -2.72 -5.09
N GLY A 259 0.44 -2.21 -6.03
CA GLY A 259 1.84 -2.59 -6.14
C GLY A 259 2.62 -1.62 -7.01
N ASN A 260 3.90 -1.82 -7.03
CA ASN A 260 4.84 -1.25 -7.99
C ASN A 260 5.96 -2.29 -8.23
N THR A 261 6.72 -2.07 -9.29
CA THR A 261 7.84 -2.92 -9.67
C THR A 261 9.19 -2.40 -9.15
N TYR A 262 9.17 -1.42 -8.24
CA TYR A 262 10.37 -0.78 -7.72
C TYR A 262 10.93 -1.49 -6.49
N GLY A 263 12.24 -1.47 -6.36
CA GLY A 263 12.92 -2.01 -5.21
C GLY A 263 13.76 -3.26 -5.53
N SER A 264 14.42 -3.79 -4.54
CA SER A 264 15.34 -4.92 -4.65
C SER A 264 14.67 -6.27 -4.96
N HIS A 265 13.36 -6.37 -4.89
CA HIS A 265 12.56 -7.60 -5.03
C HIS A 265 12.96 -8.73 -4.04
N ASP A 266 13.73 -8.41 -3.01
CA ASP A 266 14.19 -9.33 -1.95
C ASP A 266 13.46 -9.16 -0.62
N GLY A 267 12.47 -8.24 -0.58
CA GLY A 267 11.69 -7.96 0.62
C GLY A 267 12.38 -7.07 1.66
N THR A 268 13.50 -6.44 1.33
CA THR A 268 14.28 -5.60 2.28
C THR A 268 13.83 -4.13 2.35
N THR A 269 12.91 -3.69 1.50
CA THR A 269 12.37 -2.32 1.57
C THR A 269 11.70 -2.06 2.93
N LEU A 270 11.63 -0.79 3.36
CA LEU A 270 10.99 -0.46 4.64
C LEU A 270 9.53 -0.89 4.70
N VAL A 271 8.79 -0.79 3.59
CA VAL A 271 7.40 -1.27 3.51
C VAL A 271 7.33 -2.78 3.73
N SER A 272 8.18 -3.55 3.05
CA SER A 272 8.24 -5.02 3.21
C SER A 272 8.62 -5.42 4.63
N SER A 273 9.65 -4.77 5.19
CA SER A 273 10.10 -5.00 6.56
C SER A 273 9.02 -4.62 7.59
N TYR A 274 8.26 -3.54 7.34
CA TYR A 274 7.14 -3.14 8.17
C TYR A 274 6.02 -4.20 8.13
N ILE A 275 5.63 -4.65 6.95
CA ILE A 275 4.61 -5.71 6.80
C ILE A 275 5.04 -6.95 7.57
N ASN A 276 6.29 -7.40 7.43
CA ASN A 276 6.81 -8.53 8.20
C ASN A 276 6.73 -8.28 9.71
N SER A 277 7.05 -7.07 10.16
CA SER A 277 7.04 -6.72 11.60
C SER A 277 5.64 -6.72 12.21
N VAL A 278 4.60 -6.39 11.44
CA VAL A 278 3.21 -6.40 11.96
C VAL A 278 2.57 -7.79 11.91
N ILE A 279 3.08 -8.68 11.06
CA ILE A 279 2.64 -10.08 11.01
C ILE A 279 3.22 -10.88 12.17
N ASP A 280 4.49 -10.60 12.53
CA ASP A 280 5.23 -11.37 13.53
C ASP A 280 4.53 -11.35 14.90
N GLY A 281 4.26 -12.53 15.43
CA GLY A 281 3.57 -12.72 16.70
C GLY A 281 2.07 -12.38 16.71
N ASN A 282 1.48 -11.96 15.60
CA ASN A 282 0.07 -11.60 15.45
C ASN A 282 -0.72 -12.63 14.63
N ARG A 283 -2.05 -12.65 14.84
CA ARG A 283 -2.97 -13.48 14.03
C ARG A 283 -3.37 -12.74 12.75
N ILE A 284 -2.39 -12.40 11.93
CA ILE A 284 -2.54 -11.58 10.73
C ILE A 284 -2.00 -12.35 9.53
N SER A 285 -2.74 -12.34 8.44
CA SER A 285 -2.31 -12.79 7.12
C SER A 285 -2.44 -11.60 6.16
N VAL A 286 -1.40 -11.35 5.37
CA VAL A 286 -1.38 -10.27 4.38
C VAL A 286 -1.32 -10.87 2.98
N GLN A 287 -2.22 -10.45 2.12
CA GLN A 287 -2.32 -10.84 0.73
C GLN A 287 -1.99 -9.63 -0.15
N ILE A 288 -1.00 -9.79 -1.02
CA ILE A 288 -0.52 -8.74 -1.93
C ILE A 288 -0.59 -9.28 -3.36
N GLY A 289 -1.17 -8.50 -4.27
CA GLY A 289 -1.16 -8.81 -5.68
C GLY A 289 0.25 -8.76 -6.27
N THR A 290 0.53 -9.67 -7.20
CA THR A 290 1.85 -9.77 -7.88
C THR A 290 1.99 -8.86 -9.09
N GLY A 291 0.97 -8.06 -9.41
CA GLY A 291 0.93 -7.16 -10.57
C GLY A 291 0.14 -7.73 -11.75
N ASN A 292 -0.08 -6.88 -12.74
CA ASN A 292 -0.80 -7.21 -13.97
C ASN A 292 0.12 -7.26 -15.20
N GLU A 293 1.42 -7.08 -15.00
CA GLU A 293 2.44 -6.93 -16.05
C GLU A 293 3.15 -8.26 -16.35
N GLY A 294 2.44 -9.38 -16.26
CA GLY A 294 3.01 -10.73 -16.46
C GLY A 294 3.61 -10.99 -17.85
N ASP A 295 3.25 -10.19 -18.84
CA ASP A 295 3.81 -10.16 -20.19
C ASP A 295 4.81 -9.01 -20.41
N GLY A 296 5.03 -8.16 -19.39
CA GLY A 296 5.99 -7.07 -19.44
C GLY A 296 7.42 -7.57 -19.27
N ILE A 297 8.35 -7.04 -20.09
CA ILE A 297 9.78 -7.34 -20.02
C ILE A 297 10.47 -6.24 -19.19
N GLY A 298 9.94 -5.96 -17.99
CA GLY A 298 10.43 -4.87 -17.13
C GLY A 298 11.54 -5.27 -16.15
N HIS A 299 11.96 -6.53 -16.15
CA HIS A 299 12.93 -7.07 -15.20
C HIS A 299 13.86 -8.08 -15.86
N THR A 300 15.12 -8.03 -15.49
CA THR A 300 16.13 -9.04 -15.82
C THR A 300 17.03 -9.29 -14.62
N SER A 301 17.65 -10.46 -14.56
CA SER A 301 18.63 -10.82 -13.54
C SER A 301 19.72 -11.71 -14.12
N GLY A 302 20.91 -11.67 -13.53
CA GLY A 302 22.04 -12.46 -13.99
C GLY A 302 23.28 -12.28 -13.12
N TYR A 303 24.38 -12.84 -13.57
CA TYR A 303 25.69 -12.69 -12.94
C TYR A 303 26.61 -11.98 -13.93
N ALA A 304 27.22 -10.88 -13.48
CA ALA A 304 28.21 -10.15 -14.26
C ALA A 304 29.62 -10.60 -13.84
N PHE A 305 30.25 -11.42 -14.65
CA PHE A 305 31.65 -11.85 -14.46
C PHE A 305 32.63 -10.97 -15.24
N SER A 306 32.13 -10.20 -16.18
CA SER A 306 32.84 -9.25 -17.03
C SER A 306 31.87 -8.13 -17.43
N ASN A 307 32.11 -7.47 -18.56
CA ASN A 307 31.16 -6.54 -19.13
C ASN A 307 29.93 -7.31 -19.64
N GLU A 308 28.76 -6.92 -19.18
CA GLU A 308 27.49 -7.46 -19.61
C GLU A 308 26.64 -6.34 -20.20
N ASP A 309 26.10 -6.55 -21.38
CA ASP A 309 25.22 -5.60 -22.07
C ASP A 309 23.75 -6.00 -21.83
N VAL A 310 22.95 -5.04 -21.36
CA VAL A 310 21.51 -5.20 -21.20
C VAL A 310 20.82 -4.25 -22.17
N GLU A 311 20.10 -4.79 -23.15
CA GLU A 311 19.34 -3.98 -24.10
C GLU A 311 18.03 -3.49 -23.46
N LEU A 312 17.78 -2.19 -23.54
CA LEU A 312 16.58 -1.54 -23.05
C LEU A 312 15.72 -1.06 -24.23
N GLN A 313 14.53 -1.59 -24.34
CA GLN A 313 13.55 -1.12 -25.32
C GLN A 313 12.66 -0.05 -24.70
N VAL A 314 12.75 1.19 -25.21
CA VAL A 314 11.94 2.32 -24.72
C VAL A 314 10.79 2.57 -25.70
N SER A 315 9.56 2.58 -25.17
CA SER A 315 8.37 2.91 -25.97
C SER A 315 8.40 4.34 -26.50
N ALA A 316 7.89 4.56 -27.71
CA ALA A 316 7.82 5.87 -28.35
C ALA A 316 7.04 6.94 -27.55
N TYR A 317 6.18 6.52 -26.62
CA TYR A 317 5.36 7.40 -25.77
C TYR A 317 5.98 7.64 -24.39
N GLN A 318 7.09 6.99 -24.08
CA GLN A 318 7.77 7.11 -22.79
C GLN A 318 8.62 8.38 -22.75
N LYS A 319 8.32 9.28 -21.81
CA LYS A 319 9.08 10.54 -21.64
C LYS A 319 10.31 10.37 -20.75
N SER A 320 10.31 9.39 -19.87
CA SER A 320 11.41 9.07 -18.97
C SER A 320 11.41 7.57 -18.68
N ILE A 321 12.58 7.03 -18.36
CA ILE A 321 12.76 5.66 -17.90
C ILE A 321 13.56 5.66 -16.61
N SER A 322 13.14 4.85 -15.64
CA SER A 322 13.90 4.61 -14.42
C SER A 322 14.53 3.23 -14.50
N ILE A 323 15.85 3.16 -14.38
CA ILE A 323 16.61 1.92 -14.38
C ILE A 323 17.17 1.73 -12.98
N GLN A 324 16.84 0.63 -12.35
CA GLN A 324 17.33 0.27 -11.01
C GLN A 324 18.20 -0.97 -11.10
N LEU A 325 19.47 -0.85 -10.75
CA LEU A 325 20.38 -1.98 -10.57
C LEU A 325 20.47 -2.35 -9.10
N TRP A 326 20.04 -3.56 -8.78
CA TRP A 326 20.19 -4.15 -7.45
C TRP A 326 21.32 -5.18 -7.47
N LYS A 327 22.19 -5.13 -6.48
CA LYS A 327 23.40 -5.96 -6.35
C LYS A 327 23.66 -6.28 -4.90
N ASP A 328 24.47 -7.28 -4.62
CA ASP A 328 24.95 -7.55 -3.28
C ASP A 328 25.84 -6.39 -2.78
N TYR A 329 25.80 -6.13 -1.48
CA TYR A 329 26.48 -4.97 -0.89
C TYR A 329 27.97 -4.96 -1.18
N VAL A 330 28.62 -6.12 -1.21
CA VAL A 330 30.05 -6.28 -1.45
C VAL A 330 30.50 -6.06 -2.89
N ASP A 331 29.56 -6.14 -3.84
CA ASP A 331 29.90 -6.01 -5.25
C ASP A 331 30.08 -4.55 -5.65
N THR A 332 30.93 -4.32 -6.64
CA THR A 332 31.14 -3.00 -7.24
C THR A 332 30.91 -3.08 -8.74
N PHE A 333 30.04 -2.20 -9.26
CA PHE A 333 29.70 -2.11 -10.67
C PHE A 333 30.02 -0.71 -11.18
N ALA A 334 30.50 -0.66 -12.44
CA ALA A 334 30.46 0.52 -13.26
C ALA A 334 29.29 0.38 -14.25
N ILE A 335 28.50 1.42 -14.39
CA ILE A 335 27.33 1.42 -15.29
C ILE A 335 27.57 2.49 -16.34
N GLN A 336 27.37 2.12 -17.60
CA GLN A 336 27.38 3.05 -18.72
C GLN A 336 26.10 2.85 -19.53
N ILE A 337 25.46 3.93 -19.91
CA ILE A 337 24.29 3.91 -20.79
C ILE A 337 24.74 4.39 -22.16
N GLU A 338 24.44 3.58 -23.19
CA GLU A 338 24.67 3.93 -24.57
C GLU A 338 23.33 4.17 -25.27
N ALA A 339 23.18 5.36 -25.89
CA ALA A 339 22.01 5.66 -26.69
C ALA A 339 22.08 4.97 -28.04
N PRO A 340 20.96 4.77 -28.76
CA PRO A 340 20.96 4.22 -30.12
C PRO A 340 21.83 5.04 -31.13
N THR A 341 22.11 6.29 -30.81
CA THR A 341 23.00 7.18 -31.58
C THR A 341 24.48 6.92 -31.34
N GLY A 342 24.83 6.04 -30.37
CA GLY A 342 26.21 5.78 -29.96
C GLY A 342 26.75 6.74 -28.90
N GLU A 343 25.96 7.69 -28.41
CA GLU A 343 26.32 8.55 -27.29
C GLU A 343 26.34 7.73 -25.99
N ARG A 344 27.36 7.97 -25.15
CA ARG A 344 27.56 7.22 -23.91
C ARG A 344 27.63 8.17 -22.73
N THR A 345 27.07 7.70 -21.60
CA THR A 345 27.31 8.37 -20.30
C THR A 345 28.78 8.21 -19.90
N PRO A 346 29.32 9.14 -19.09
CA PRO A 346 30.66 9.05 -18.55
C PRO A 346 30.93 7.76 -17.81
#